data_805e58ad1edd7d12345e696582b0cbbc
#
_entry.id   805e58ad1edd7d12345e696582b0cbbc
#
_cell.length_a   1.000
_cell.length_b   1.000
_cell.length_c   1.000
_cell.angle_alpha   90.00
_cell.angle_beta   90.00
_cell.angle_gamma   90.00
#
_symmetry.space_group_name_H-M   'P 1'
#
loop_
_entity.id
_entity.type
_entity.pdbx_description
1 polymer ?
#
loop_
_entity_poly.entity_id
_entity_poly.type
_entity_poly.pdbx_seq_one_letter_code
_entity_poly.pdbx_strand_id
1 'polypeptide(L)'
;MKVLLTGSSKGIGYKIAQDLLAEGHELALHYNKNESPLEALLRADKTGSFSIQADLSKQEEIKKMVENTIDKLSFPDCIINNAGIAESADISIDINSWSKMFDKTIDVNLKAPSLIFKEFLRYKREKKINSRLRIINIASRAAFRGEQQDYISYACSKGGIISLTKTMSRSFGETDNIVAISIAPGFVRTEMAQSFIDEHGEDVVKQGITLDRLTEPKDISPLVSLIVYGKMDHSTGSTIDVNGGSFLR
;
A
#
# COMPACT_ATOMS: atom_id res chain seq x y z
N MET A 1 -9.25 -4.15 15.73
CA MET A 1 -8.24 -3.10 15.47
C MET A 1 -8.85 -2.06 14.55
N LYS A 2 -8.39 -0.82 14.65
CA LYS A 2 -8.78 0.31 13.80
C LYS A 2 -7.73 0.50 12.70
N VAL A 3 -8.12 0.46 11.43
CA VAL A 3 -7.17 0.41 10.32
C VAL A 3 -7.53 1.41 9.23
N LEU A 4 -6.57 2.22 8.80
CA LEU A 4 -6.65 2.97 7.55
C LEU A 4 -6.03 2.12 6.43
N LEU A 5 -6.79 1.83 5.38
CA LEU A 5 -6.32 1.10 4.20
C LEU A 5 -6.45 1.98 2.95
N THR A 6 -5.32 2.31 2.31
CA THR A 6 -5.35 3.07 1.06
C THR A 6 -5.48 2.17 -0.17
N GLY A 7 -6.24 2.63 -1.19
CA GLY A 7 -6.45 1.88 -2.43
C GLY A 7 -7.24 0.59 -2.24
N SER A 8 -8.32 0.66 -1.46
CA SER A 8 -9.12 -0.50 -1.04
C SER A 8 -10.20 -0.94 -2.03
N SER A 9 -10.43 -0.19 -3.13
CA SER A 9 -11.56 -0.46 -4.04
C SER A 9 -11.30 -1.57 -5.07
N LYS A 10 -10.07 -2.09 -5.19
CA LYS A 10 -9.71 -3.15 -6.14
C LYS A 10 -8.44 -3.91 -5.76
N GLY A 11 -8.21 -5.03 -6.43
CA GLY A 11 -6.97 -5.80 -6.37
C GLY A 11 -6.57 -6.24 -4.96
N ILE A 12 -5.31 -6.01 -4.59
CA ILE A 12 -4.75 -6.38 -3.29
C ILE A 12 -5.52 -5.69 -2.15
N GLY A 13 -5.75 -4.38 -2.27
CA GLY A 13 -6.44 -3.61 -1.23
C GLY A 13 -7.87 -4.06 -0.99
N TYR A 14 -8.60 -4.45 -2.03
CA TYR A 14 -9.96 -4.98 -1.89
C TYR A 14 -9.98 -6.31 -1.12
N LYS A 15 -9.05 -7.21 -1.44
CA LYS A 15 -8.94 -8.49 -0.72
C LYS A 15 -8.55 -8.30 0.74
N ILE A 16 -7.60 -7.38 1.02
CA ILE A 16 -7.24 -7.01 2.38
C ILE A 16 -8.46 -6.44 3.14
N ALA A 17 -9.22 -5.52 2.50
CA ALA A 17 -10.43 -4.97 3.11
C ALA A 17 -11.44 -6.07 3.46
N GLN A 18 -11.70 -6.98 2.51
CA GLN A 18 -12.63 -8.10 2.69
C GLN A 18 -12.24 -8.98 3.89
N ASP A 19 -10.97 -9.37 3.98
CA ASP A 19 -10.49 -10.26 5.04
C ASP A 19 -10.49 -9.57 6.40
N LEU A 20 -10.01 -8.34 6.50
CA LEU A 20 -9.98 -7.60 7.76
C LEU A 20 -11.40 -7.27 8.28
N LEU A 21 -12.37 -6.98 7.38
CA LEU A 21 -13.78 -6.85 7.79
C LEU A 21 -14.35 -8.16 8.31
N ALA A 22 -14.06 -9.29 7.64
CA ALA A 22 -14.48 -10.62 8.11
C ALA A 22 -13.85 -11.00 9.47
N GLU A 23 -12.67 -10.49 9.76
CA GLU A 23 -11.99 -10.63 11.06
C GLU A 23 -12.51 -9.66 12.14
N GLY A 24 -13.48 -8.78 11.82
CA GLY A 24 -14.11 -7.86 12.76
C GLY A 24 -13.29 -6.59 13.05
N HIS A 25 -12.40 -6.18 12.15
CA HIS A 25 -11.68 -4.91 12.25
C HIS A 25 -12.54 -3.75 11.77
N GLU A 26 -12.37 -2.56 12.37
CA GLU A 26 -13.00 -1.31 11.97
C GLU A 26 -12.09 -0.58 10.97
N LEU A 27 -12.57 -0.31 9.75
CA LEU A 27 -11.74 0.15 8.65
C LEU A 27 -12.17 1.53 8.12
N ALA A 28 -11.19 2.41 7.88
CA ALA A 28 -11.32 3.52 6.96
C ALA A 28 -10.79 3.07 5.59
N LEU A 29 -11.69 2.88 4.62
CA LEU A 29 -11.42 2.32 3.30
C LEU A 29 -11.26 3.42 2.27
N HIS A 30 -10.00 3.77 1.94
CA HIS A 30 -9.75 4.82 0.97
C HIS A 30 -9.89 4.34 -0.47
N TYR A 31 -10.56 5.17 -1.28
CA TYR A 31 -10.63 5.05 -2.74
C TYR A 31 -10.34 6.40 -3.42
N ASN A 32 -10.00 6.38 -4.72
CA ASN A 32 -9.82 7.60 -5.51
C ASN A 32 -11.10 7.97 -6.29
N LYS A 33 -11.54 7.11 -7.23
CA LYS A 33 -12.61 7.44 -8.17
C LYS A 33 -13.85 6.55 -8.02
N ASN A 34 -13.69 5.27 -7.74
CA ASN A 34 -14.78 4.31 -7.73
C ASN A 34 -14.99 3.72 -6.33
N GLU A 35 -16.12 4.08 -5.73
CA GLU A 35 -16.58 3.61 -4.43
C GLU A 35 -17.39 2.31 -4.49
N SER A 36 -18.07 2.04 -5.62
CA SER A 36 -19.05 0.97 -5.73
C SER A 36 -18.61 -0.40 -5.17
N PRO A 37 -17.37 -0.86 -5.36
CA PRO A 37 -16.94 -2.13 -4.78
C PRO A 37 -16.94 -2.13 -3.26
N LEU A 38 -16.70 -0.97 -2.63
CA LEU A 38 -16.66 -0.83 -1.17
C LEU A 38 -18.06 -0.78 -0.57
N GLU A 39 -19.03 -0.19 -1.26
CA GLU A 39 -20.43 -0.17 -0.80
C GLU A 39 -20.96 -1.58 -0.52
N ALA A 40 -20.63 -2.56 -1.38
CA ALA A 40 -21.04 -3.94 -1.20
C ALA A 40 -20.43 -4.56 0.06
N LEU A 41 -19.16 -4.28 0.36
CA LEU A 41 -18.50 -4.73 1.59
C LEU A 41 -19.10 -4.06 2.82
N LEU A 42 -19.32 -2.75 2.77
CA LEU A 42 -19.79 -1.94 3.89
C LEU A 42 -21.26 -2.20 4.25
N ARG A 43 -22.11 -2.63 3.27
CA ARG A 43 -23.50 -3.05 3.56
C ARG A 43 -23.57 -4.24 4.52
N ALA A 44 -22.61 -5.14 4.48
CA ALA A 44 -22.55 -6.31 5.36
C ALA A 44 -21.78 -6.05 6.66
N ASP A 45 -21.07 -4.93 6.74
CA ASP A 45 -20.24 -4.56 7.87
C ASP A 45 -21.06 -4.16 9.10
N LYS A 46 -20.59 -4.57 10.27
CA LYS A 46 -21.17 -4.23 11.58
C LYS A 46 -20.18 -3.55 12.52
N THR A 47 -18.97 -3.26 12.03
CA THR A 47 -17.89 -2.72 12.85
C THR A 47 -17.89 -1.20 12.92
N GLY A 48 -18.63 -0.52 12.04
CA GLY A 48 -18.61 0.93 11.87
C GLY A 48 -17.60 1.41 10.83
N SER A 49 -17.12 0.50 9.98
CA SER A 49 -16.23 0.82 8.88
C SER A 49 -16.88 1.76 7.86
N PHE A 50 -16.08 2.55 7.18
CA PHE A 50 -16.55 3.52 6.20
C PHE A 50 -15.58 3.70 5.03
N SER A 51 -16.09 4.19 3.92
CA SER A 51 -15.29 4.61 2.78
C SER A 51 -14.88 6.08 2.91
N ILE A 52 -13.72 6.41 2.33
CA ILE A 52 -13.20 7.78 2.29
C ILE A 52 -12.50 8.05 0.97
N GLN A 53 -12.90 9.12 0.31
CA GLN A 53 -12.36 9.52 -0.97
C GLN A 53 -11.18 10.49 -0.79
N ALA A 54 -10.10 10.28 -1.57
CA ALA A 54 -9.02 11.26 -1.76
C ALA A 54 -8.24 10.97 -3.05
N ASP A 55 -7.75 12.01 -3.70
CA ASP A 55 -6.70 11.90 -4.71
C ASP A 55 -5.33 12.02 -4.02
N LEU A 56 -4.63 10.90 -3.91
CA LEU A 56 -3.33 10.85 -3.20
C LEU A 56 -2.20 11.59 -3.92
N SER A 57 -2.41 12.11 -5.11
CA SER A 57 -1.46 13.06 -5.72
C SER A 57 -1.58 14.48 -5.16
N LYS A 58 -2.62 14.75 -4.35
CA LYS A 58 -2.94 16.06 -3.83
C LYS A 58 -2.78 16.14 -2.31
N GLN A 59 -1.83 16.94 -1.87
CA GLN A 59 -1.50 17.10 -0.45
C GLN A 59 -2.70 17.48 0.42
N GLU A 60 -3.55 18.42 -0.04
CA GLU A 60 -4.70 18.90 0.72
C GLU A 60 -5.78 17.81 0.88
N GLU A 61 -5.94 16.92 -0.11
CA GLU A 61 -6.87 15.81 -0.02
C GLU A 61 -6.34 14.73 0.94
N ILE A 62 -5.02 14.48 0.96
CA ILE A 62 -4.38 13.60 1.94
C ILE A 62 -4.61 14.11 3.37
N LYS A 63 -4.39 15.41 3.60
CA LYS A 63 -4.59 16.02 4.91
C LYS A 63 -6.03 15.85 5.39
N LYS A 64 -7.01 16.19 4.55
CA LYS A 64 -8.44 16.01 4.84
C LYS A 64 -8.79 14.53 5.10
N MET A 65 -8.23 13.61 4.34
CA MET A 65 -8.43 12.18 4.54
C MET A 65 -7.93 11.74 5.93
N VAL A 66 -6.75 12.19 6.36
CA VAL A 66 -6.21 11.89 7.69
C VAL A 66 -7.09 12.48 8.80
N GLU A 67 -7.49 13.74 8.67
CA GLU A 67 -8.39 14.41 9.62
C GLU A 67 -9.73 13.64 9.75
N ASN A 68 -10.39 13.35 8.63
CA ASN A 68 -11.64 12.58 8.61
C ASN A 68 -11.48 11.16 9.16
N THR A 69 -10.31 10.53 8.93
CA THR A 69 -10.03 9.21 9.51
C THR A 69 -9.97 9.30 11.02
N ILE A 70 -9.29 10.30 11.56
CA ILE A 70 -9.18 10.51 13.00
C ILE A 70 -10.55 10.83 13.62
N ASP A 71 -11.35 11.65 12.97
CA ASP A 71 -12.67 12.07 13.48
C ASP A 71 -13.65 10.88 13.56
N LYS A 72 -13.65 9.99 12.56
CA LYS A 72 -14.59 8.87 12.49
C LYS A 72 -14.07 7.60 13.17
N LEU A 73 -12.80 7.25 12.93
CA LEU A 73 -12.17 6.02 13.41
C LEU A 73 -11.48 6.20 14.77
N SER A 74 -11.22 7.43 15.22
CA SER A 74 -10.21 7.77 16.23
C SER A 74 -8.79 7.51 15.69
N PHE A 75 -7.78 7.46 16.58
CA PHE A 75 -6.41 7.17 16.13
C PHE A 75 -6.29 5.69 15.71
N PRO A 76 -5.81 5.39 14.49
CA PRO A 76 -5.72 4.02 14.02
C PRO A 76 -4.62 3.21 14.73
N ASP A 77 -4.83 1.91 14.84
CA ASP A 77 -3.82 0.95 15.31
C ASP A 77 -2.86 0.56 14.18
N CYS A 78 -3.34 0.63 12.93
CA CYS A 78 -2.56 0.28 11.74
C CYS A 78 -2.90 1.18 10.54
N ILE A 79 -1.87 1.53 9.77
CA ILE A 79 -1.98 2.19 8.47
C ILE A 79 -1.43 1.26 7.41
N ILE A 80 -2.22 0.97 6.37
CA ILE A 80 -1.80 0.14 5.23
C ILE A 80 -1.73 1.01 3.99
N ASN A 81 -0.51 1.36 3.58
CA ASN A 81 -0.23 2.07 2.34
C ASN A 81 -0.17 1.06 1.19
N ASN A 82 -1.33 0.79 0.59
CA ASN A 82 -1.47 -0.12 -0.53
C ASN A 82 -1.73 0.61 -1.85
N ALA A 83 -2.32 1.80 -1.82
CA ALA A 83 -2.54 2.58 -3.05
C ALA A 83 -1.26 2.75 -3.85
N GLY A 84 -1.36 2.59 -5.16
CA GLY A 84 -0.24 2.77 -6.06
C GLY A 84 -0.68 2.72 -7.52
N ILE A 85 0.14 3.35 -8.37
CA ILE A 85 0.00 3.36 -9.81
C ILE A 85 1.31 2.88 -10.45
N ALA A 86 1.20 2.33 -11.65
CA ALA A 86 2.32 1.93 -12.49
C ALA A 86 2.00 2.43 -13.91
N GLU A 87 2.27 3.71 -14.16
CA GLU A 87 2.10 4.32 -15.48
C GLU A 87 3.36 4.10 -16.30
N SER A 88 3.19 3.60 -17.52
CA SER A 88 4.27 3.46 -18.50
C SER A 88 4.61 4.82 -19.09
N ALA A 89 5.88 5.19 -19.11
CA ALA A 89 6.38 6.42 -19.69
C ALA A 89 7.53 6.08 -20.65
N ASP A 90 7.21 6.03 -21.96
CA ASP A 90 8.18 5.76 -23.02
C ASP A 90 9.34 6.78 -22.95
N ILE A 91 10.58 6.27 -23.03
CA ILE A 91 11.79 7.09 -22.92
C ILE A 91 11.93 8.10 -24.07
N SER A 92 11.22 7.91 -25.18
CA SER A 92 11.29 8.76 -26.36
C SER A 92 10.35 9.96 -26.33
N ILE A 93 9.40 10.02 -25.37
CA ILE A 93 8.50 11.17 -25.24
C ILE A 93 9.26 12.42 -24.77
N ASP A 94 8.67 13.60 -24.97
CA ASP A 94 9.29 14.85 -24.55
C ASP A 94 9.49 14.93 -23.01
N ILE A 95 10.49 15.68 -22.60
CA ILE A 95 10.92 15.76 -21.19
C ILE A 95 9.80 16.24 -20.24
N ASN A 96 8.91 17.14 -20.70
CA ASN A 96 7.86 17.69 -19.84
C ASN A 96 6.77 16.63 -19.59
N SER A 97 6.37 15.91 -20.63
CA SER A 97 5.41 14.80 -20.51
C SER A 97 5.98 13.69 -19.65
N TRP A 98 7.24 13.31 -19.85
CA TRP A 98 7.91 12.30 -19.05
C TRP A 98 8.00 12.69 -17.56
N SER A 99 8.47 13.91 -17.29
CA SER A 99 8.56 14.42 -15.91
C SER A 99 7.22 14.41 -15.20
N LYS A 100 6.15 14.84 -15.88
CA LYS A 100 4.78 14.85 -15.32
C LYS A 100 4.31 13.44 -14.92
N MET A 101 4.60 12.43 -15.74
CA MET A 101 4.24 11.04 -15.44
C MET A 101 5.09 10.47 -14.30
N PHE A 102 6.40 10.81 -14.29
CA PHE A 102 7.31 10.47 -13.20
C PHE A 102 6.83 11.05 -11.88
N ASP A 103 6.57 12.36 -11.84
CA ASP A 103 6.14 13.07 -10.63
C ASP A 103 4.82 12.50 -10.09
N LYS A 104 3.85 12.23 -10.96
CA LYS A 104 2.58 11.63 -10.56
C LYS A 104 2.77 10.26 -9.87
N THR A 105 3.67 9.43 -10.41
CA THR A 105 3.97 8.13 -9.82
C THR A 105 4.63 8.28 -8.46
N ILE A 106 5.58 9.19 -8.33
CA ILE A 106 6.24 9.50 -7.06
C ILE A 106 5.25 10.09 -6.05
N ASP A 107 4.39 11.02 -6.48
CA ASP A 107 3.40 11.64 -5.61
C ASP A 107 2.46 10.60 -4.97
N VAL A 108 1.92 9.68 -5.77
CA VAL A 108 0.99 8.66 -5.28
C VAL A 108 1.71 7.55 -4.49
N ASN A 109 2.80 7.00 -5.03
CA ASN A 109 3.40 5.79 -4.50
C ASN A 109 4.34 6.02 -3.30
N LEU A 110 4.96 7.20 -3.20
CA LEU A 110 5.99 7.49 -2.19
C LEU A 110 5.66 8.71 -1.33
N LYS A 111 5.34 9.83 -1.95
CA LYS A 111 5.07 11.07 -1.22
C LYS A 111 3.79 10.97 -0.39
N ALA A 112 2.72 10.40 -0.93
CA ALA A 112 1.48 10.21 -0.18
C ALA A 112 1.67 9.36 1.08
N PRO A 113 2.27 8.15 1.07
CA PRO A 113 2.61 7.41 2.29
C PRO A 113 3.42 8.22 3.30
N SER A 114 4.36 9.04 2.81
CA SER A 114 5.19 9.90 3.66
C SER A 114 4.36 10.99 4.35
N LEU A 115 3.45 11.63 3.62
CA LEU A 115 2.55 12.67 4.14
C LEU A 115 1.52 12.09 5.11
N ILE A 116 0.93 10.93 4.79
CA ILE A 116 0.00 10.22 5.67
C ILE A 116 0.70 9.92 7.00
N PHE A 117 1.90 9.33 6.96
CA PHE A 117 2.70 9.06 8.15
C PHE A 117 2.99 10.32 8.95
N LYS A 118 3.47 11.37 8.29
CA LYS A 118 3.81 12.66 8.90
C LYS A 118 2.62 13.27 9.64
N GLU A 119 1.41 13.25 9.05
CA GLU A 119 0.23 13.84 9.68
C GLU A 119 -0.26 13.00 10.88
N PHE A 120 -0.29 11.67 10.77
CA PHE A 120 -0.62 10.83 11.92
C PHE A 120 0.41 10.92 13.05
N LEU A 121 1.71 10.99 12.72
CA LEU A 121 2.76 11.16 13.72
C LEU A 121 2.65 12.51 14.43
N ARG A 122 2.37 13.59 13.69
CA ARG A 122 2.12 14.92 14.26
C ARG A 122 0.97 14.86 15.26
N TYR A 123 -0.17 14.30 14.86
CA TYR A 123 -1.34 14.15 15.73
C TYR A 123 -1.03 13.28 16.97
N LYS A 124 -0.33 12.14 16.76
CA LYS A 124 0.09 11.24 17.83
C LYS A 124 0.89 11.98 18.91
N ARG A 125 1.86 12.79 18.50
CA ARG A 125 2.71 13.58 19.40
C ARG A 125 1.93 14.70 20.11
N GLU A 126 1.12 15.47 19.38
CA GLU A 126 0.27 16.53 19.94
C GLU A 126 -0.71 16.01 20.99
N LYS A 127 -1.31 14.86 20.74
CA LYS A 127 -2.27 14.22 21.66
C LYS A 127 -1.62 13.29 22.68
N LYS A 128 -0.29 13.14 22.67
CA LYS A 128 0.49 12.27 23.56
C LYS A 128 -0.02 10.82 23.57
N ILE A 129 -0.37 10.30 22.38
CA ILE A 129 -0.87 8.94 22.22
C ILE A 129 0.30 7.95 22.33
N ASN A 130 0.28 7.07 23.34
CA ASN A 130 1.35 6.09 23.57
C ASN A 130 1.08 4.72 22.94
N SER A 131 -0.13 4.47 22.40
CA SER A 131 -0.44 3.21 21.72
C SER A 131 0.50 2.97 20.53
N ARG A 132 0.79 1.71 20.26
CA ARG A 132 1.60 1.33 19.08
C ARG A 132 0.85 1.63 17.80
N LEU A 133 1.56 2.24 16.85
CA LEU A 133 1.07 2.40 15.47
C LEU A 133 1.87 1.47 14.55
N ARG A 134 1.18 0.58 13.85
CA ARG A 134 1.77 -0.27 12.83
C ARG A 134 1.59 0.34 11.45
N ILE A 135 2.61 0.23 10.63
CA ILE A 135 2.60 0.72 9.24
C ILE A 135 2.99 -0.41 8.33
N ILE A 136 2.12 -0.72 7.39
CA ILE A 136 2.36 -1.71 6.34
C ILE A 136 2.47 -0.97 5.01
N ASN A 137 3.61 -1.08 4.35
CA ASN A 137 3.83 -0.48 3.05
C ASN A 137 3.87 -1.57 1.98
N ILE A 138 2.94 -1.52 1.02
CA ILE A 138 2.97 -2.43 -0.13
C ILE A 138 3.99 -1.90 -1.15
N ALA A 139 5.16 -2.52 -1.12
CA ALA A 139 6.26 -2.27 -2.03
C ALA A 139 6.10 -3.07 -3.35
N SER A 140 7.17 -3.62 -3.87
CA SER A 140 7.22 -4.52 -5.03
C SER A 140 8.61 -5.16 -5.13
N ARG A 141 8.72 -6.32 -5.78
CA ARG A 141 10.03 -6.85 -6.21
C ARG A 141 10.78 -5.88 -7.12
N ALA A 142 10.08 -4.97 -7.83
CA ALA A 142 10.65 -3.91 -8.64
C ALA A 142 11.60 -2.99 -7.86
N ALA A 143 11.39 -2.84 -6.57
CA ALA A 143 12.27 -2.07 -5.67
C ALA A 143 13.71 -2.61 -5.58
N PHE A 144 13.91 -3.87 -5.91
CA PHE A 144 15.19 -4.58 -5.79
C PHE A 144 15.80 -4.94 -7.15
N ARG A 145 14.98 -5.46 -8.07
CA ARG A 145 15.47 -5.91 -9.36
C ARG A 145 15.46 -4.83 -10.44
N GLY A 146 14.79 -3.69 -10.18
CA GLY A 146 14.43 -2.72 -11.21
C GLY A 146 13.20 -3.18 -12.02
N GLU A 147 12.88 -2.42 -13.05
CA GLU A 147 11.80 -2.70 -14.01
C GLU A 147 12.25 -2.39 -15.45
N GLN A 148 11.39 -2.65 -16.42
CA GLN A 148 11.60 -2.27 -17.82
C GLN A 148 11.71 -0.75 -17.95
N GLN A 149 12.30 -0.29 -19.05
CA GLN A 149 12.64 1.12 -19.30
C GLN A 149 11.47 2.09 -19.07
N ASP A 150 10.26 1.68 -19.39
CA ASP A 150 9.08 2.55 -19.29
C ASP A 150 8.53 2.68 -17.86
N TYR A 151 9.05 1.88 -16.92
CA TYR A 151 8.61 1.84 -15.52
C TYR A 151 9.65 2.35 -14.52
N ILE A 152 10.55 3.25 -14.96
CA ILE A 152 11.59 3.85 -14.11
C ILE A 152 10.99 4.48 -12.85
N SER A 153 9.95 5.32 -13.01
CA SER A 153 9.28 5.99 -11.90
C SER A 153 8.68 5.02 -10.89
N TYR A 154 8.10 3.92 -11.39
CA TYR A 154 7.55 2.87 -10.52
C TYR A 154 8.64 2.20 -9.69
N ALA A 155 9.72 1.73 -10.31
CA ALA A 155 10.83 1.09 -9.61
C ALA A 155 11.44 2.04 -8.56
N CYS A 156 11.70 3.30 -8.93
CA CYS A 156 12.19 4.33 -8.01
C CYS A 156 11.25 4.55 -6.83
N SER A 157 9.94 4.67 -7.10
CA SER A 157 8.93 4.86 -6.04
C SER A 157 8.90 3.70 -5.05
N LYS A 158 8.99 2.45 -5.55
CA LYS A 158 8.97 1.25 -4.72
C LYS A 158 10.28 1.04 -3.95
N GLY A 159 11.42 1.43 -4.51
CA GLY A 159 12.70 1.53 -3.79
C GLY A 159 12.63 2.55 -2.66
N GLY A 160 12.06 3.73 -2.93
CA GLY A 160 11.82 4.78 -1.94
C GLY A 160 10.94 4.32 -0.77
N ILE A 161 9.88 3.54 -1.04
CA ILE A 161 9.00 2.97 0.00
C ILE A 161 9.77 2.06 0.96
N ILE A 162 10.70 1.25 0.46
CA ILE A 162 11.53 0.39 1.32
C ILE A 162 12.43 1.24 2.22
N SER A 163 13.07 2.26 1.66
CA SER A 163 13.89 3.19 2.44
C SER A 163 13.07 3.95 3.48
N LEU A 164 11.87 4.41 3.11
CA LEU A 164 10.92 5.05 4.02
C LEU A 164 10.54 4.13 5.18
N THR A 165 10.23 2.85 4.90
CA THR A 165 9.88 1.85 5.92
C THR A 165 11.02 1.66 6.93
N LYS A 166 12.26 1.54 6.45
CA LYS A 166 13.45 1.44 7.32
C LYS A 166 13.61 2.67 8.20
N THR A 167 13.39 3.86 7.62
CA THR A 167 13.47 5.13 8.36
C THR A 167 12.37 5.22 9.41
N MET A 168 11.13 4.86 9.08
CA MET A 168 10.01 4.83 10.04
C MET A 168 10.35 3.93 11.23
N SER A 169 10.83 2.73 10.98
CA SER A 169 11.22 1.77 12.02
C SER A 169 12.38 2.31 12.89
N ARG A 170 13.48 2.72 12.23
CA ARG A 170 14.72 3.09 12.93
C ARG A 170 14.60 4.38 13.73
N SER A 171 13.94 5.40 13.17
CA SER A 171 13.94 6.75 13.74
C SER A 171 12.77 7.01 14.68
N PHE A 172 11.68 6.22 14.57
CA PHE A 172 10.44 6.46 15.34
C PHE A 172 9.97 5.23 16.12
N GLY A 173 10.69 4.10 16.00
CA GLY A 173 10.32 2.85 16.68
C GLY A 173 10.28 3.00 18.18
N GLU A 174 11.38 3.44 18.79
CA GLU A 174 11.50 3.61 20.22
C GLU A 174 10.75 4.85 20.73
N THR A 175 11.00 6.00 20.10
CA THR A 175 10.50 7.30 20.57
C THR A 175 8.98 7.46 20.42
N ASP A 176 8.42 6.91 19.37
CA ASP A 176 7.00 7.09 19.03
C ASP A 176 6.22 5.77 18.97
N ASN A 177 6.81 4.66 19.38
CA ASN A 177 6.19 3.33 19.39
C ASN A 177 5.65 2.94 18.00
N ILE A 178 6.49 3.09 16.96
CA ILE A 178 6.18 2.77 15.55
C ILE A 178 6.75 1.41 15.18
N VAL A 179 5.93 0.58 14.55
CA VAL A 179 6.37 -0.62 13.83
C VAL A 179 6.09 -0.42 12.37
N ALA A 180 7.08 -0.57 11.51
CA ALA A 180 6.91 -0.41 10.07
C ALA A 180 7.48 -1.61 9.31
N ILE A 181 6.69 -2.22 8.44
CA ILE A 181 7.06 -3.42 7.66
C ILE A 181 6.65 -3.18 6.20
N SER A 182 7.52 -3.54 5.27
CA SER A 182 7.19 -3.59 3.84
C SER A 182 6.82 -5.00 3.43
N ILE A 183 5.87 -5.13 2.51
CA ILE A 183 5.61 -6.36 1.76
C ILE A 183 5.98 -6.10 0.31
N ALA A 184 6.75 -6.99 -0.30
CA ALA A 184 7.18 -6.89 -1.69
C ALA A 184 6.53 -8.00 -2.54
N PRO A 185 5.35 -7.74 -3.11
CA PRO A 185 4.71 -8.68 -4.01
C PRO A 185 5.51 -8.89 -5.30
N GLY A 186 5.33 -10.07 -5.89
CA GLY A 186 5.69 -10.34 -7.28
C GLY A 186 4.68 -9.76 -8.26
N PHE A 187 4.51 -10.45 -9.39
CA PHE A 187 3.45 -10.13 -10.33
C PHE A 187 2.13 -10.69 -9.79
N VAL A 188 1.21 -9.81 -9.43
CA VAL A 188 -0.07 -10.18 -8.78
C VAL A 188 -1.20 -10.08 -9.80
N ARG A 189 -2.02 -11.13 -9.91
CA ARG A 189 -3.22 -11.14 -10.75
C ARG A 189 -4.24 -10.12 -10.23
N THR A 190 -4.24 -8.94 -10.83
CA THR A 190 -5.14 -7.82 -10.52
C THR A 190 -5.58 -7.15 -11.83
N GLU A 191 -6.57 -6.28 -11.78
CA GLU A 191 -6.95 -5.46 -12.94
C GLU A 191 -5.77 -4.66 -13.51
N MET A 192 -4.85 -4.18 -12.66
CA MET A 192 -3.64 -3.47 -13.10
C MET A 192 -2.72 -4.36 -13.96
N ALA A 193 -2.69 -5.65 -13.67
CA ALA A 193 -1.85 -6.62 -14.37
C ALA A 193 -2.55 -7.22 -15.60
N GLN A 194 -3.87 -7.10 -15.70
CA GLN A 194 -4.64 -7.80 -16.73
C GLN A 194 -4.27 -7.34 -18.13
N SER A 195 -4.11 -6.04 -18.37
CA SER A 195 -3.69 -5.53 -19.68
C SER A 195 -2.35 -6.10 -20.15
N PHE A 196 -1.40 -6.26 -19.23
CA PHE A 196 -0.10 -6.86 -19.52
C PHE A 196 -0.22 -8.37 -19.82
N ILE A 197 -1.10 -9.07 -19.08
CA ILE A 197 -1.37 -10.50 -19.31
C ILE A 197 -2.04 -10.68 -20.68
N ASP A 198 -3.00 -9.81 -21.03
CA ASP A 198 -3.72 -9.88 -22.29
C ASP A 198 -2.81 -9.60 -23.50
N GLU A 199 -1.83 -8.71 -23.34
CA GLU A 199 -0.87 -8.34 -24.38
C GLU A 199 0.22 -9.40 -24.59
N HIS A 200 0.78 -9.96 -23.51
CA HIS A 200 1.98 -10.79 -23.55
C HIS A 200 1.72 -12.28 -23.30
N GLY A 201 0.54 -12.64 -22.82
CA GLY A 201 0.17 -13.99 -22.43
C GLY A 201 0.61 -14.36 -21.00
N GLU A 202 -0.16 -15.22 -20.35
CA GLU A 202 0.10 -15.64 -18.96
C GLU A 202 1.42 -16.41 -18.81
N ASP A 203 1.81 -17.20 -19.78
CA ASP A 203 3.03 -17.99 -19.74
C ASP A 203 4.29 -17.12 -19.72
N VAL A 204 4.27 -15.96 -20.40
CA VAL A 204 5.37 -14.99 -20.35
C VAL A 204 5.49 -14.40 -18.94
N VAL A 205 4.36 -14.10 -18.30
CA VAL A 205 4.30 -13.51 -16.97
C VAL A 205 4.72 -14.51 -15.88
N LYS A 206 4.47 -15.81 -16.12
CA LYS A 206 4.89 -16.90 -15.20
C LYS A 206 6.37 -17.19 -15.26
N GLN A 207 7.09 -16.74 -16.30
CA GLN A 207 8.52 -16.99 -16.40
C GLN A 207 9.26 -16.48 -15.14
N GLY A 208 10.04 -17.37 -14.55
CA GLY A 208 10.79 -17.09 -13.33
C GLY A 208 9.99 -17.23 -12.03
N ILE A 209 8.69 -17.51 -12.07
CA ILE A 209 7.93 -17.87 -10.87
C ILE A 209 8.17 -19.35 -10.56
N THR A 210 8.65 -19.65 -9.36
CA THR A 210 8.92 -21.05 -8.95
C THR A 210 7.64 -21.84 -8.70
N LEU A 211 6.57 -21.15 -8.27
CA LEU A 211 5.25 -21.75 -8.10
C LEU A 211 4.51 -21.77 -9.44
N ASP A 212 3.67 -22.80 -9.67
CA ASP A 212 2.94 -23.01 -10.93
C ASP A 212 1.74 -22.06 -11.13
N ARG A 213 1.78 -20.89 -10.54
CA ARG A 213 0.74 -19.86 -10.68
C ARG A 213 1.24 -18.47 -10.36
N LEU A 214 0.54 -17.47 -10.89
CA LEU A 214 0.74 -16.08 -10.48
C LEU A 214 0.37 -15.89 -8.99
N THR A 215 1.03 -14.93 -8.36
CA THR A 215 0.60 -14.45 -7.03
C THR A 215 -0.80 -13.87 -7.14
N GLU A 216 -1.65 -14.18 -6.18
CA GLU A 216 -3.00 -13.61 -6.08
C GLU A 216 -3.13 -12.73 -4.84
N PRO A 217 -4.09 -11.79 -4.78
CA PRO A 217 -4.32 -10.97 -3.59
C PRO A 217 -4.49 -11.76 -2.29
N LYS A 218 -5.07 -12.96 -2.36
CA LYS A 218 -5.24 -13.88 -1.21
C LYS A 218 -3.92 -14.44 -0.67
N ASP A 219 -2.83 -14.38 -1.42
CA ASP A 219 -1.50 -14.81 -0.95
C ASP A 219 -0.82 -13.73 -0.10
N ILE A 220 -1.28 -12.48 -0.21
CA ILE A 220 -0.72 -11.32 0.49
C ILE A 220 -1.53 -11.01 1.76
N SER A 221 -2.86 -11.10 1.69
CA SER A 221 -3.75 -10.69 2.76
C SER A 221 -3.50 -11.39 4.10
N PRO A 222 -3.20 -12.71 4.19
CA PRO A 222 -2.90 -13.36 5.47
C PRO A 222 -1.67 -12.78 6.19
N LEU A 223 -0.66 -12.37 5.43
CA LEU A 223 0.53 -11.72 6.00
C LEU A 223 0.16 -10.33 6.58
N VAL A 224 -0.71 -9.59 5.89
CA VAL A 224 -1.23 -8.30 6.38
C VAL A 224 -1.97 -8.51 7.70
N SER A 225 -2.86 -9.49 7.82
CA SER A 225 -3.56 -9.82 9.06
C SER A 225 -2.60 -10.11 10.21
N LEU A 226 -1.54 -10.92 9.99
CA LEU A 226 -0.53 -11.21 11.01
C LEU A 226 0.16 -9.95 11.51
N ILE A 227 0.45 -8.99 10.64
CA ILE A 227 1.08 -7.72 11.01
C ILE A 227 0.07 -6.84 11.77
N VAL A 228 -1.18 -6.73 11.30
CA VAL A 228 -2.25 -5.96 11.98
C VAL A 228 -2.45 -6.45 13.41
N TYR A 229 -2.46 -7.77 13.64
CA TYR A 229 -2.54 -8.37 14.97
C TYR A 229 -1.28 -8.21 15.83
N GLY A 230 -0.20 -7.64 15.29
CA GLY A 230 1.06 -7.46 16.03
C GLY A 230 1.91 -8.72 16.20
N LYS A 231 1.57 -9.80 15.50
CA LYS A 231 2.31 -11.07 15.57
C LYS A 231 3.69 -10.99 14.90
N MET A 232 3.98 -9.88 14.21
CA MET A 232 5.24 -9.66 13.47
C MET A 232 5.97 -8.38 13.89
N ASP A 233 5.72 -7.84 15.06
CA ASP A 233 6.32 -6.57 15.50
C ASP A 233 7.86 -6.60 15.52
N HIS A 234 8.47 -7.73 15.85
CA HIS A 234 9.93 -7.91 15.79
C HIS A 234 10.53 -7.93 14.38
N SER A 235 9.68 -7.99 13.35
CA SER A 235 10.10 -7.84 11.93
C SER A 235 10.11 -6.38 11.48
N THR A 236 10.01 -5.40 12.40
CA THR A 236 10.03 -3.97 12.07
C THR A 236 11.28 -3.60 11.27
N GLY A 237 11.13 -2.79 10.24
CA GLY A 237 12.19 -2.39 9.30
C GLY A 237 12.46 -3.40 8.18
N SER A 238 11.90 -4.62 8.25
CA SER A 238 12.08 -5.62 7.21
C SER A 238 11.19 -5.39 5.99
N THR A 239 11.56 -6.07 4.91
CA THR A 239 10.71 -6.26 3.74
C THR A 239 10.50 -7.76 3.54
N ILE A 240 9.25 -8.18 3.42
CA ILE A 240 8.87 -9.59 3.26
C ILE A 240 8.43 -9.82 1.82
N ASP A 241 9.11 -10.73 1.14
CA ASP A 241 8.78 -11.07 -0.24
C ASP A 241 7.59 -12.02 -0.30
N VAL A 242 6.60 -11.68 -1.16
CA VAL A 242 5.46 -12.53 -1.52
C VAL A 242 5.39 -12.57 -3.04
N ASN A 243 6.33 -13.29 -3.67
CA ASN A 243 6.57 -13.19 -5.10
C ASN A 243 6.68 -14.55 -5.83
N GLY A 244 6.36 -15.65 -5.13
CA GLY A 244 6.43 -17.00 -5.71
C GLY A 244 7.84 -17.44 -6.15
N GLY A 245 8.89 -16.86 -5.54
CA GLY A 245 10.28 -17.14 -5.91
C GLY A 245 10.73 -16.45 -7.21
N SER A 246 9.94 -15.54 -7.76
CA SER A 246 10.27 -14.82 -9.01
C SER A 246 11.41 -13.81 -8.87
N PHE A 247 11.81 -13.52 -7.65
CA PHE A 247 13.01 -12.76 -7.30
C PHE A 247 13.50 -13.18 -5.91
N LEU A 248 14.79 -13.48 -5.80
CA LEU A 248 15.47 -13.86 -4.55
C LEU A 248 16.52 -12.78 -4.23
N ARG A 249 16.59 -12.38 -2.97
CA ARG A 249 17.57 -11.41 -2.45
C ARG A 249 18.71 -12.13 -1.76
#